data_10727bd9f37a6700b523910f9219ff7b
#
_entry.id   10727bd9f37a6700b523910f9219ff7b
#
_cell.length_a   1.000
_cell.length_b   1.000
_cell.length_c   1.000
_cell.angle_alpha   90.00
_cell.angle_beta   90.00
_cell.angle_gamma   90.00
#
_symmetry.space_group_name_H-M   'P 1'
#
loop_
_entity.id
_entity.type
_entity.pdbx_description
1 polymer ?
#
loop_
_entity_poly.entity_id
_entity_poly.type
_entity_poly.pdbx_seq_one_letter_code
_entity_poly.pdbx_strand_id
1 'polypeptide(L)'
;GAGGAGAAGGAGTGDTESFGGHGGAGGDGGAVGLIGNGGAGGTGSPGAVVGGNGGVGGLGGAGSPGGLLYGTGGAGGNGGPGGDGGTGATVGFAGSGGFGGAGGIAQLFGTGGMGGSGGGIGAGTTTVVPPDVAPVGGTGGNGGRAGLLLGVGGMGGNGGATSVGGTLYAAGGNGGDGGLVWGNGGTGGSGGAGGAGSVGNGGAGGNAALLFGNGGAGGA
;
A
#
# COMPACT_ATOMS: atom_id res chain seq x y z
N GLY A 1 -17.20 6.71 -8.10
CA GLY A 1 -16.98 7.36 -6.80
C GLY A 1 -15.78 6.74 -6.08
N ALA A 2 -15.29 7.35 -5.01
CA ALA A 2 -14.20 6.81 -4.20
C ALA A 2 -14.69 5.57 -3.42
N GLY A 3 -13.79 4.63 -3.17
CA GLY A 3 -14.04 3.49 -2.30
C GLY A 3 -14.19 3.94 -0.85
N GLY A 4 -14.99 3.20 -0.06
CA GLY A 4 -15.14 3.45 1.37
C GLY A 4 -13.92 3.00 2.17
N ALA A 5 -13.65 3.67 3.31
CA ALA A 5 -12.63 3.19 4.26
C ALA A 5 -13.06 1.86 4.89
N GLY A 6 -12.09 1.02 5.21
CA GLY A 6 -12.34 -0.23 5.91
C GLY A 6 -12.80 0.02 7.36
N ALA A 7 -13.45 -0.95 7.97
CA ALA A 7 -13.84 -0.90 9.38
C ALA A 7 -12.64 -1.16 10.31
N ALA A 8 -12.61 -0.55 11.48
CA ALA A 8 -11.59 -0.83 12.48
C ALA A 8 -11.67 -2.28 12.97
N GLY A 9 -10.53 -2.87 13.29
CA GLY A 9 -10.48 -4.19 13.90
C GLY A 9 -11.09 -4.19 15.31
N GLY A 10 -11.66 -5.32 15.73
CA GLY A 10 -12.18 -5.50 17.08
C GLY A 10 -11.08 -5.59 18.13
N ALA A 11 -11.38 -5.19 19.37
CA ALA A 11 -10.44 -5.32 20.50
C ALA A 11 -10.14 -6.79 20.82
N GLY A 12 -8.88 -7.09 21.18
CA GLY A 12 -8.52 -8.39 21.74
C GLY A 12 -9.03 -8.55 23.19
N THR A 13 -9.01 -9.75 23.72
CA THR A 13 -9.61 -10.11 25.04
C THR A 13 -8.69 -9.89 26.25
N GLY A 14 -7.57 -9.23 26.12
CA GLY A 14 -6.74 -8.83 27.26
C GLY A 14 -5.74 -9.86 27.81
N ASP A 15 -5.76 -11.09 27.33
CA ASP A 15 -4.78 -12.12 27.71
C ASP A 15 -3.53 -11.99 26.83
N THR A 16 -2.37 -12.41 27.38
CA THR A 16 -1.08 -12.32 26.70
C THR A 16 -1.01 -13.08 25.37
N GLU A 17 -1.91 -14.02 25.17
CA GLU A 17 -2.04 -14.81 23.93
C GLU A 17 -3.16 -14.30 23.01
N SER A 18 -3.92 -13.28 23.42
CA SER A 18 -4.97 -12.73 22.57
C SER A 18 -4.41 -11.76 21.53
N PHE A 19 -4.89 -11.87 20.31
CA PHE A 19 -4.57 -10.95 19.22
C PHE A 19 -5.65 -9.88 19.10
N GLY A 20 -5.25 -8.65 18.89
CA GLY A 20 -6.17 -7.61 18.45
C GLY A 20 -6.82 -8.00 17.11
N GLY A 21 -8.06 -7.58 16.88
CA GLY A 21 -8.73 -7.82 15.60
C GLY A 21 -8.00 -7.16 14.45
N HIS A 22 -8.01 -7.82 13.29
CA HIS A 22 -7.44 -7.24 12.07
C HIS A 22 -8.25 -6.02 11.62
N GLY A 23 -7.57 -5.01 11.07
CA GLY A 23 -8.23 -3.87 10.44
C GLY A 23 -9.00 -4.31 9.19
N GLY A 24 -10.16 -3.71 8.95
CA GLY A 24 -10.95 -3.98 7.74
C GLY A 24 -10.24 -3.45 6.50
N ALA A 25 -10.39 -4.15 5.38
CA ALA A 25 -9.89 -3.69 4.10
C ALA A 25 -10.65 -2.46 3.60
N GLY A 26 -9.96 -1.55 2.94
CA GLY A 26 -10.59 -0.44 2.23
C GLY A 26 -11.41 -0.95 1.03
N GLY A 27 -12.51 -0.29 0.73
CA GLY A 27 -13.32 -0.62 -0.46
C GLY A 27 -12.62 -0.16 -1.75
N ASP A 28 -12.85 -0.88 -2.83
CA ASP A 28 -12.34 -0.50 -4.14
C ASP A 28 -13.00 0.77 -4.67
N GLY A 29 -12.31 1.49 -5.55
CA GLY A 29 -12.85 2.68 -6.20
C GLY A 29 -14.03 2.35 -7.14
N GLY A 30 -14.98 3.25 -7.26
CA GLY A 30 -16.12 3.10 -8.17
C GLY A 30 -15.74 3.27 -9.64
N ALA A 31 -16.29 2.44 -10.50
CA ALA A 31 -16.07 2.49 -11.95
C ALA A 31 -16.65 3.76 -12.59
N VAL A 32 -16.13 4.11 -13.75
CA VAL A 32 -16.60 5.22 -14.59
C VAL A 32 -16.98 4.74 -15.99
N GLY A 33 -17.73 5.56 -16.73
CA GLY A 33 -18.18 5.24 -18.08
C GLY A 33 -17.15 5.57 -19.17
N LEU A 34 -17.60 6.25 -20.23
CA LEU A 34 -16.78 6.56 -21.40
C LEU A 34 -15.66 7.57 -21.10
N ILE A 35 -15.98 8.62 -20.35
CA ILE A 35 -15.06 9.69 -19.94
C ILE A 35 -15.18 9.91 -18.44
N GLY A 36 -14.07 10.07 -17.78
CA GLY A 36 -14.00 10.38 -16.36
C GLY A 36 -12.84 9.71 -15.65
N ASN A 37 -12.54 10.14 -14.45
CA ASN A 37 -11.49 9.59 -13.65
C ASN A 37 -11.99 8.45 -12.77
N GLY A 38 -11.21 7.41 -12.63
CA GLY A 38 -11.48 6.29 -11.73
C GLY A 38 -11.57 6.76 -10.28
N GLY A 39 -12.45 6.16 -9.49
CA GLY A 39 -12.54 6.42 -8.06
C GLY A 39 -11.31 5.90 -7.32
N ALA A 40 -10.88 6.60 -6.28
CA ALA A 40 -9.82 6.13 -5.41
C ALA A 40 -10.27 4.94 -4.54
N GLY A 41 -9.36 4.04 -4.25
CA GLY A 41 -9.56 2.98 -3.26
C GLY A 41 -9.62 3.57 -1.85
N GLY A 42 -10.40 2.94 -0.98
CA GLY A 42 -10.50 3.32 0.45
C GLY A 42 -9.24 2.90 1.21
N THR A 43 -8.96 3.60 2.31
CA THR A 43 -7.85 3.23 3.21
C THR A 43 -8.21 2.03 4.08
N GLY A 44 -7.22 1.18 4.36
CA GLY A 44 -7.35 0.14 5.37
C GLY A 44 -7.39 0.75 6.78
N SER A 45 -8.11 0.11 7.69
CA SER A 45 -8.19 0.55 9.09
C SER A 45 -7.03 0.02 9.93
N PRO A 46 -6.72 0.70 11.05
CA PRO A 46 -5.74 0.20 12.02
C PRO A 46 -6.15 -1.17 12.59
N GLY A 47 -5.16 -1.97 12.96
CA GLY A 47 -5.38 -3.12 13.83
C GLY A 47 -5.76 -2.65 15.24
N ALA A 48 -6.46 -3.50 16.01
CA ALA A 48 -6.90 -3.14 17.36
C ALA A 48 -5.75 -3.12 18.36
N VAL A 49 -5.91 -2.26 19.39
CA VAL A 49 -4.98 -2.09 20.50
C VAL A 49 -5.66 -2.63 21.75
N VAL A 50 -5.25 -3.77 22.29
CA VAL A 50 -5.65 -4.16 23.67
C VAL A 50 -4.74 -5.25 24.21
N GLY A 51 -4.36 -5.12 25.49
CA GLY A 51 -3.82 -6.10 26.45
C GLY A 51 -3.05 -7.36 26.04
N GLY A 52 -2.94 -7.62 24.75
CA GLY A 52 -2.27 -8.74 24.09
C GLY A 52 -1.49 -8.25 22.88
N ASN A 53 -1.38 -9.06 21.84
CA ASN A 53 -0.68 -8.71 20.62
C ASN A 53 -1.53 -7.78 19.73
N GLY A 54 -0.92 -6.78 19.12
CA GLY A 54 -1.58 -5.89 18.16
C GLY A 54 -2.09 -6.63 16.91
N GLY A 55 -3.27 -6.25 16.42
CA GLY A 55 -3.83 -6.79 15.17
C GLY A 55 -3.14 -6.24 13.93
N VAL A 56 -3.23 -6.97 12.83
CA VAL A 56 -2.69 -6.53 11.54
C VAL A 56 -3.53 -5.38 10.97
N GLY A 57 -2.90 -4.37 10.39
CA GLY A 57 -3.59 -3.29 9.69
C GLY A 57 -4.35 -3.79 8.45
N GLY A 58 -5.48 -3.18 8.13
CA GLY A 58 -6.28 -3.52 6.96
C GLY A 58 -5.59 -3.17 5.65
N LEU A 59 -5.93 -3.88 4.59
CA LEU A 59 -5.42 -3.60 3.24
C LEU A 59 -6.02 -2.31 2.68
N GLY A 60 -5.26 -1.55 1.91
CA GLY A 60 -5.81 -0.48 1.07
C GLY A 60 -6.61 -1.04 -0.11
N GLY A 61 -7.74 -0.42 -0.44
CA GLY A 61 -8.55 -0.80 -1.61
C GLY A 61 -7.86 -0.39 -2.92
N ALA A 62 -8.16 -1.09 -4.00
CA ALA A 62 -7.65 -0.73 -5.32
C ALA A 62 -8.35 0.52 -5.89
N GLY A 63 -7.61 1.35 -6.60
CA GLY A 63 -8.19 2.39 -7.45
C GLY A 63 -8.89 1.78 -8.66
N SER A 64 -10.02 2.33 -9.09
CA SER A 64 -10.73 1.84 -10.26
C SER A 64 -10.11 2.34 -11.57
N PRO A 65 -10.36 1.66 -12.69
CA PRO A 65 -9.96 2.15 -14.00
C PRO A 65 -10.56 3.52 -14.35
N GLY A 66 -9.84 4.31 -15.11
CA GLY A 66 -10.35 5.53 -15.75
C GLY A 66 -11.36 5.22 -16.86
N GLY A 67 -12.01 6.26 -17.40
CA GLY A 67 -12.99 6.13 -18.48
C GLY A 67 -12.43 5.42 -19.72
N LEU A 68 -13.31 4.72 -20.44
CA LEU A 68 -12.92 3.87 -21.57
C LEU A 68 -12.16 4.65 -22.65
N LEU A 69 -12.59 5.87 -22.96
CA LEU A 69 -11.95 6.70 -23.97
C LEU A 69 -10.89 7.63 -23.35
N TYR A 70 -11.26 8.35 -22.31
CA TYR A 70 -10.40 9.33 -21.66
C TYR A 70 -10.62 9.36 -20.15
N GLY A 71 -9.54 9.32 -19.40
CA GLY A 71 -9.59 9.47 -17.95
C GLY A 71 -8.34 8.95 -17.23
N THR A 72 -8.14 9.38 -16.02
CA THR A 72 -7.09 8.86 -15.16
C THR A 72 -7.57 7.66 -14.35
N GLY A 73 -6.72 6.69 -14.13
CA GLY A 73 -6.95 5.66 -13.13
C GLY A 73 -7.07 6.26 -11.73
N GLY A 74 -7.93 5.70 -10.89
CA GLY A 74 -8.03 6.09 -9.48
C GLY A 74 -6.77 5.73 -8.69
N ALA A 75 -6.44 6.47 -7.66
CA ALA A 75 -5.36 6.09 -6.75
C ALA A 75 -5.73 4.86 -5.92
N GLY A 76 -4.78 4.01 -5.62
CA GLY A 76 -4.93 2.96 -4.61
C GLY A 76 -5.01 3.57 -3.20
N GLY A 77 -5.78 2.93 -2.31
CA GLY A 77 -5.87 3.31 -0.91
C GLY A 77 -4.62 2.90 -0.12
N ASN A 78 -4.29 3.62 0.93
CA ASN A 78 -3.21 3.24 1.81
C ASN A 78 -3.59 2.04 2.67
N GLY A 79 -2.63 1.20 3.00
CA GLY A 79 -2.78 0.17 4.02
C GLY A 79 -2.90 0.80 5.41
N GLY A 80 -3.69 0.19 6.29
CA GLY A 80 -3.82 0.60 7.68
C GLY A 80 -2.56 0.26 8.50
N PRO A 81 -2.23 1.04 9.52
CA PRO A 81 -1.16 0.67 10.44
C PRO A 81 -1.53 -0.57 11.25
N GLY A 82 -0.53 -1.31 11.68
CA GLY A 82 -0.72 -2.39 12.66
C GLY A 82 -1.18 -1.83 13.99
N GLY A 83 -1.89 -2.65 14.77
CA GLY A 83 -2.29 -2.31 16.13
C GLY A 83 -1.10 -2.34 17.09
N ASP A 84 -1.19 -1.53 18.16
CA ASP A 84 -0.18 -1.54 19.20
C ASP A 84 -0.27 -2.79 20.08
N GLY A 85 0.86 -3.31 20.51
CA GLY A 85 0.89 -4.34 21.53
C GLY A 85 0.47 -3.78 22.89
N GLY A 86 -0.28 -4.57 23.67
CA GLY A 86 -0.76 -4.14 24.99
C GLY A 86 0.38 -3.88 25.97
N THR A 87 0.12 -2.92 26.90
CA THR A 87 1.01 -2.61 28.02
C THR A 87 0.51 -3.31 29.28
N GLY A 88 1.31 -4.19 29.85
CA GLY A 88 0.95 -4.92 31.06
C GLY A 88 2.19 -5.56 31.68
N ALA A 89 2.00 -6.59 32.50
CA ALA A 89 3.11 -7.34 33.08
C ALA A 89 4.00 -7.99 32.01
N THR A 90 3.43 -8.30 30.85
CA THR A 90 4.14 -8.67 29.61
C THR A 90 3.71 -7.73 28.49
N VAL A 91 4.67 -7.08 27.83
CA VAL A 91 4.40 -6.20 26.71
C VAL A 91 4.03 -7.08 25.49
N GLY A 92 2.86 -6.79 24.90
CA GLY A 92 2.41 -7.49 23.69
C GLY A 92 3.24 -7.14 22.45
N PHE A 93 3.19 -8.01 21.43
CA PHE A 93 3.84 -7.75 20.14
C PHE A 93 3.07 -6.71 19.33
N ALA A 94 3.81 -5.88 18.63
CA ALA A 94 3.23 -4.96 17.66
C ALA A 94 2.55 -5.72 16.50
N GLY A 95 1.47 -5.18 15.96
CA GLY A 95 0.84 -5.69 14.74
C GLY A 95 1.58 -5.25 13.49
N SER A 96 1.53 -6.06 12.43
CA SER A 96 2.07 -5.72 11.12
C SER A 96 1.18 -4.70 10.40
N GLY A 97 1.77 -3.86 9.54
CA GLY A 97 1.02 -2.95 8.68
C GLY A 97 0.31 -3.64 7.52
N GLY A 98 -0.82 -3.09 7.07
CA GLY A 98 -1.55 -3.55 5.89
C GLY A 98 -0.87 -3.10 4.58
N PHE A 99 -1.08 -3.83 3.51
CA PHE A 99 -0.54 -3.48 2.19
C PHE A 99 -1.31 -2.30 1.57
N GLY A 100 -0.60 -1.45 0.81
CA GLY A 100 -1.23 -0.44 -0.02
C GLY A 100 -1.95 -1.04 -1.23
N GLY A 101 -3.07 -0.43 -1.63
CA GLY A 101 -3.85 -0.83 -2.81
C GLY A 101 -3.16 -0.41 -4.11
N ALA A 102 -3.40 -1.16 -5.18
CA ALA A 102 -2.89 -0.80 -6.50
C ALA A 102 -3.62 0.41 -7.07
N GLY A 103 -2.93 1.24 -7.84
CA GLY A 103 -3.54 2.29 -8.65
C GLY A 103 -4.31 1.72 -9.84
N GLY A 104 -5.43 2.36 -10.21
CA GLY A 104 -6.24 2.01 -11.36
C GLY A 104 -5.52 2.30 -12.68
N ILE A 105 -5.84 1.56 -13.71
CA ILE A 105 -5.31 1.80 -15.06
C ILE A 105 -6.08 2.90 -15.77
N ALA A 106 -5.44 3.68 -16.66
CA ALA A 106 -6.15 4.39 -17.71
C ALA A 106 -6.42 3.44 -18.88
N GLN A 107 -7.50 3.70 -19.65
CA GLN A 107 -7.90 2.78 -20.73
C GLN A 107 -7.23 3.14 -22.06
N LEU A 108 -7.79 4.07 -22.84
CA LEU A 108 -7.25 4.45 -24.15
C LEU A 108 -6.30 5.64 -24.04
N PHE A 109 -6.76 6.72 -23.39
CA PHE A 109 -6.00 7.94 -23.14
C PHE A 109 -6.06 8.31 -21.67
N GLY A 110 -4.92 8.66 -21.07
CA GLY A 110 -4.86 9.18 -19.70
C GLY A 110 -3.73 8.60 -18.88
N THR A 111 -3.62 9.06 -17.64
CA THR A 111 -2.58 8.64 -16.71
C THR A 111 -3.06 7.48 -15.82
N GLY A 112 -2.18 6.57 -15.50
CA GLY A 112 -2.41 5.55 -14.48
C GLY A 112 -2.52 6.19 -13.09
N GLY A 113 -3.33 5.60 -12.22
CA GLY A 113 -3.47 6.00 -10.81
C GLY A 113 -2.21 5.64 -10.00
N MET A 114 -1.92 6.38 -8.96
CA MET A 114 -0.84 6.05 -8.03
C MET A 114 -1.19 4.84 -7.18
N GLY A 115 -0.19 4.05 -6.81
CA GLY A 115 -0.34 3.01 -5.78
C GLY A 115 -0.45 3.64 -4.38
N GLY A 116 -1.19 3.01 -3.49
CA GLY A 116 -1.28 3.41 -2.09
C GLY A 116 -0.03 3.01 -1.30
N SER A 117 0.30 3.75 -0.26
CA SER A 117 1.40 3.39 0.64
C SER A 117 1.03 2.20 1.54
N GLY A 118 2.00 1.39 1.91
CA GLY A 118 1.82 0.39 2.95
C GLY A 118 1.70 1.04 4.33
N GLY A 119 0.95 0.40 5.24
CA GLY A 119 0.85 0.80 6.66
C GLY A 119 2.13 0.47 7.43
N GLY A 120 2.47 1.30 8.41
CA GLY A 120 3.54 0.99 9.36
C GLY A 120 3.13 -0.09 10.38
N ILE A 121 4.09 -0.63 11.12
CA ILE A 121 3.80 -1.48 12.27
C ILE A 121 3.21 -0.65 13.42
N GLY A 122 2.51 -1.33 14.34
CA GLY A 122 2.10 -0.75 15.62
C GLY A 122 3.28 -0.50 16.57
N ALA A 123 2.99 0.15 17.70
CA ALA A 123 3.93 0.23 18.83
C ALA A 123 3.87 -1.09 19.64
N GLY A 124 4.93 -1.41 20.37
CA GLY A 124 4.98 -2.61 21.22
C GLY A 124 6.30 -3.35 21.09
N THR A 125 6.34 -4.58 21.62
CA THR A 125 7.53 -5.42 21.49
C THR A 125 7.71 -5.83 20.04
N THR A 126 8.90 -5.55 19.53
CA THR A 126 9.32 -5.93 18.17
C THR A 126 10.38 -7.03 18.17
N THR A 127 10.90 -7.35 19.35
CA THR A 127 11.87 -8.44 19.53
C THR A 127 11.11 -9.74 19.68
N VAL A 128 11.24 -10.60 18.71
CA VAL A 128 10.63 -11.93 18.72
C VAL A 128 11.60 -12.96 19.27
N VAL A 129 11.06 -13.87 20.07
CA VAL A 129 11.76 -15.10 20.45
C VAL A 129 11.29 -16.18 19.44
N PRO A 130 12.22 -16.89 18.78
CA PRO A 130 11.80 -17.94 17.85
C PRO A 130 10.81 -18.94 18.50
N PRO A 131 9.72 -19.37 17.79
CA PRO A 131 9.55 -19.35 16.34
C PRO A 131 8.72 -18.17 15.75
N ASP A 132 8.47 -17.13 16.51
CA ASP A 132 7.58 -16.05 16.08
C ASP A 132 8.20 -15.15 14.98
N VAL A 133 7.34 -14.57 14.16
CA VAL A 133 7.73 -13.69 13.06
C VAL A 133 7.65 -12.22 13.51
N ALA A 134 8.74 -11.48 13.33
CA ALA A 134 8.75 -10.05 13.63
C ALA A 134 7.67 -9.30 12.82
N PRO A 135 7.00 -8.30 13.43
CA PRO A 135 6.04 -7.48 12.71
C PRO A 135 6.72 -6.70 11.58
N VAL A 136 6.07 -6.61 10.43
CA VAL A 136 6.59 -5.93 9.24
C VAL A 136 5.63 -4.84 8.77
N GLY A 137 6.16 -3.77 8.20
CA GLY A 137 5.35 -2.79 7.50
C GLY A 137 4.70 -3.40 6.25
N GLY A 138 3.57 -2.87 5.84
CA GLY A 138 2.92 -3.28 4.59
C GLY A 138 3.72 -2.82 3.36
N THR A 139 3.70 -3.60 2.29
CA THR A 139 4.29 -3.17 1.01
C THR A 139 3.46 -2.07 0.37
N GLY A 140 4.08 -1.19 -0.38
CA GLY A 140 3.39 -0.22 -1.23
C GLY A 140 2.67 -0.89 -2.39
N GLY A 141 1.53 -0.32 -2.81
CA GLY A 141 0.79 -0.76 -4.00
C GLY A 141 1.47 -0.32 -5.29
N ASN A 142 1.28 -1.08 -6.34
CA ASN A 142 1.82 -0.71 -7.66
C ASN A 142 1.04 0.47 -8.26
N GLY A 143 1.71 1.32 -9.01
CA GLY A 143 1.07 2.32 -9.86
C GLY A 143 0.32 1.68 -11.04
N GLY A 144 -0.78 2.28 -11.47
CA GLY A 144 -1.57 1.83 -12.61
C GLY A 144 -0.87 2.16 -13.93
N ARG A 145 -1.16 1.37 -14.98
CA ARG A 145 -0.66 1.64 -16.32
C ARG A 145 -1.35 2.86 -16.94
N ALA A 146 -0.63 3.55 -17.78
CA ALA A 146 -1.17 4.60 -18.64
C ALA A 146 -2.22 4.08 -19.63
N GLY A 147 -2.92 5.01 -20.28
CA GLY A 147 -3.79 4.70 -21.42
C GLY A 147 -3.01 4.05 -22.56
N LEU A 148 -3.69 3.14 -23.25
CA LEU A 148 -3.06 2.29 -24.27
C LEU A 148 -2.26 3.10 -25.31
N LEU A 149 -2.78 4.21 -25.80
CA LEU A 149 -2.11 5.00 -26.82
C LEU A 149 -1.21 6.09 -26.22
N LEU A 150 -1.77 6.90 -25.33
CA LEU A 150 -1.09 8.08 -24.77
C LEU A 150 -1.32 8.16 -23.27
N GLY A 151 -0.26 8.42 -22.52
CA GLY A 151 -0.39 8.67 -21.09
C GLY A 151 0.87 8.33 -20.29
N VAL A 152 0.87 8.75 -19.05
CA VAL A 152 1.97 8.49 -18.09
C VAL A 152 1.54 7.41 -17.11
N GLY A 153 2.43 6.48 -16.81
CA GLY A 153 2.21 5.47 -15.76
C GLY A 153 2.09 6.10 -14.38
N GLY A 154 1.24 5.53 -13.53
CA GLY A 154 1.11 5.94 -12.14
C GLY A 154 2.37 5.61 -11.32
N MET A 155 2.64 6.37 -10.27
CA MET A 155 3.73 6.09 -9.34
C MET A 155 3.39 4.89 -8.45
N GLY A 156 4.38 4.11 -8.06
CA GLY A 156 4.24 3.11 -7.00
C GLY A 156 4.13 3.76 -5.63
N GLY A 157 3.39 3.13 -4.72
CA GLY A 157 3.28 3.55 -3.32
C GLY A 157 4.52 3.18 -2.50
N ASN A 158 4.78 3.89 -1.42
CA ASN A 158 5.90 3.59 -0.53
C ASN A 158 5.59 2.39 0.37
N GLY A 159 6.62 1.65 0.76
CA GLY A 159 6.53 0.65 1.82
C GLY A 159 6.29 1.31 3.18
N GLY A 160 5.57 0.62 4.08
CA GLY A 160 5.35 1.06 5.45
C GLY A 160 6.60 0.90 6.33
N ALA A 161 6.70 1.70 7.39
CA ALA A 161 7.80 1.58 8.34
C ALA A 161 7.79 0.21 9.04
N THR A 162 8.98 -0.34 9.27
CA THR A 162 9.18 -1.63 9.96
C THR A 162 9.86 -1.43 11.31
N SER A 163 9.96 -2.50 12.11
CA SER A 163 10.56 -2.44 13.45
C SER A 163 12.07 -2.19 13.44
N VAL A 164 12.52 -1.61 14.54
CA VAL A 164 13.94 -1.47 14.86
C VAL A 164 14.55 -2.88 15.08
N GLY A 165 15.41 -3.32 14.18
CA GLY A 165 16.13 -4.60 14.32
C GLY A 165 15.55 -5.80 13.57
N GLY A 166 14.42 -5.65 12.86
CA GLY A 166 13.89 -6.70 11.98
C GLY A 166 14.72 -6.88 10.71
N THR A 167 14.79 -8.11 10.21
CA THR A 167 15.42 -8.45 8.91
C THR A 167 14.44 -8.41 7.74
N LEU A 168 13.15 -8.21 8.02
CA LEU A 168 12.08 -8.16 7.02
C LEU A 168 11.67 -6.70 6.79
N TYR A 169 11.65 -6.29 5.55
CA TYR A 169 11.40 -4.91 5.15
C TYR A 169 10.21 -4.82 4.20
N ALA A 170 9.44 -3.74 4.34
CA ALA A 170 8.36 -3.44 3.42
C ALA A 170 8.92 -2.88 2.11
N ALA A 171 8.62 -3.50 0.99
CA ALA A 171 9.04 -2.99 -0.32
C ALA A 171 8.14 -1.85 -0.78
N GLY A 172 8.69 -0.94 -1.57
CA GLY A 172 7.91 0.01 -2.37
C GLY A 172 7.21 -0.69 -3.54
N GLY A 173 6.09 -0.14 -3.98
CA GLY A 173 5.37 -0.61 -5.16
C GLY A 173 6.07 -0.18 -6.45
N ASN A 174 5.87 -0.94 -7.52
CA ASN A 174 6.42 -0.60 -8.83
C ASN A 174 5.65 0.55 -9.48
N GLY A 175 6.32 1.37 -10.27
CA GLY A 175 5.67 2.33 -11.15
C GLY A 175 4.93 1.63 -12.29
N GLY A 176 3.85 2.24 -12.78
CA GLY A 176 3.09 1.75 -13.94
C GLY A 176 3.76 2.11 -15.28
N ASP A 177 3.50 1.33 -16.30
CA ASP A 177 4.04 1.58 -17.64
C ASP A 177 3.38 2.79 -18.32
N GLY A 178 4.12 3.48 -19.18
CA GLY A 178 3.62 4.51 -20.09
C GLY A 178 2.75 3.94 -21.22
N GLY A 179 2.07 4.82 -21.98
CA GLY A 179 1.26 4.44 -23.14
C GLY A 179 2.12 3.88 -24.28
N LEU A 180 1.48 3.26 -25.26
CA LEU A 180 2.20 2.59 -26.35
C LEU A 180 2.92 3.55 -27.29
N VAL A 181 2.28 4.65 -27.65
CA VAL A 181 2.82 5.62 -28.65
C VAL A 181 3.63 6.71 -27.94
N TRP A 182 3.06 7.32 -26.93
CA TRP A 182 3.72 8.38 -26.16
C TRP A 182 3.36 8.30 -24.68
N GLY A 183 4.41 8.36 -23.83
CA GLY A 183 4.22 8.41 -22.40
C GLY A 183 5.44 7.95 -21.61
N ASN A 184 5.58 8.50 -20.44
CA ASN A 184 6.62 8.12 -19.50
C ASN A 184 6.12 7.00 -18.58
N GLY A 185 7.03 6.12 -18.17
CA GLY A 185 6.77 5.20 -17.07
C GLY A 185 6.68 5.96 -15.74
N GLY A 186 5.86 5.46 -14.81
CA GLY A 186 5.76 5.98 -13.45
C GLY A 186 6.98 5.60 -12.61
N THR A 187 7.31 6.39 -11.61
CA THR A 187 8.39 6.06 -10.66
C THR A 187 7.98 4.94 -9.72
N GLY A 188 8.93 4.11 -9.31
CA GLY A 188 8.75 3.17 -8.22
C GLY A 188 8.64 3.91 -6.88
N GLY A 189 7.93 3.31 -5.92
CA GLY A 189 7.84 3.80 -4.55
C GLY A 189 9.08 3.44 -3.73
N SER A 190 9.39 4.23 -2.71
CA SER A 190 10.50 3.93 -1.80
C SER A 190 10.19 2.71 -0.92
N GLY A 191 11.21 1.98 -0.53
CA GLY A 191 11.12 0.96 0.50
C GLY A 191 10.77 1.57 1.85
N GLY A 192 10.15 0.79 2.73
CA GLY A 192 9.80 1.23 4.08
C GLY A 192 11.06 1.41 4.94
N ALA A 193 11.08 2.47 5.75
CA ALA A 193 12.16 2.67 6.70
C ALA A 193 12.15 1.57 7.78
N GLY A 194 13.30 0.99 8.03
CA GLY A 194 13.56 0.08 9.14
C GLY A 194 14.43 0.72 10.21
N GLY A 195 14.67 0.01 11.31
CA GLY A 195 15.60 0.45 12.34
C GLY A 195 17.06 0.26 11.93
N ALA A 196 17.94 0.96 12.62
CA ALA A 196 19.41 0.86 12.46
C ALA A 196 19.95 1.10 11.03
N GLY A 197 19.29 1.94 10.23
CA GLY A 197 19.71 2.29 8.86
C GLY A 197 19.32 1.28 7.79
N SER A 198 18.51 0.32 8.13
CA SER A 198 17.96 -0.64 7.17
C SER A 198 16.72 -0.06 6.47
N VAL A 199 16.62 -0.26 5.17
CA VAL A 199 15.48 0.20 4.34
C VAL A 199 15.00 -0.98 3.51
N GLY A 200 13.71 -1.03 3.26
CA GLY A 200 13.12 -1.98 2.32
C GLY A 200 13.56 -1.68 0.89
N ASN A 201 13.41 -2.65 0.01
CA ASN A 201 13.70 -2.42 -1.40
C ASN A 201 12.72 -1.42 -2.01
N GLY A 202 13.24 -0.45 -2.74
CA GLY A 202 12.40 0.41 -3.59
C GLY A 202 11.78 -0.37 -4.73
N GLY A 203 10.62 0.08 -5.20
CA GLY A 203 9.94 -0.49 -6.37
C GLY A 203 10.66 -0.15 -7.67
N ALA A 204 10.51 -0.99 -8.68
CA ALA A 204 11.01 -0.68 -10.01
C ALA A 204 10.24 0.49 -10.65
N GLY A 205 10.90 1.29 -11.46
CA GLY A 205 10.23 2.24 -12.34
C GLY A 205 9.49 1.52 -13.47
N GLY A 206 8.42 2.11 -13.97
CA GLY A 206 7.65 1.59 -15.11
C GLY A 206 8.37 1.84 -16.44
N ASN A 207 8.00 1.06 -17.45
CA ASN A 207 8.56 1.19 -18.78
C ASN A 207 8.06 2.45 -19.48
N ALA A 208 8.91 3.02 -20.38
CA ALA A 208 8.49 4.06 -21.32
C ALA A 208 7.53 3.51 -22.36
N ALA A 209 6.89 4.44 -23.11
CA ALA A 209 6.24 4.13 -24.36
C ALA A 209 7.23 3.55 -25.40
N LEU A 210 6.68 2.76 -26.32
CA LEU A 210 7.48 2.13 -27.35
C LEU A 210 8.13 3.17 -28.30
N LEU A 211 7.43 4.28 -28.57
CA LEU A 211 7.85 5.22 -29.58
C LEU A 211 8.50 6.48 -28.97
N PHE A 212 7.84 7.12 -28.01
CA PHE A 212 8.33 8.34 -27.36
C PHE A 212 8.04 8.35 -25.86
N GLY A 213 9.06 8.42 -25.04
CA GLY A 213 8.92 8.53 -23.60
C GLY A 213 10.19 8.12 -22.85
N ASN A 214 10.19 8.37 -21.57
CA ASN A 214 11.25 7.96 -20.64
C ASN A 214 10.73 6.89 -19.69
N GLY A 215 11.58 5.92 -19.36
CA GLY A 215 11.29 4.98 -18.27
C GLY A 215 11.20 5.73 -16.94
N GLY A 216 10.39 5.22 -16.01
CA GLY A 216 10.32 5.74 -14.66
C GLY A 216 11.59 5.43 -13.87
N ALA A 217 11.95 6.28 -12.90
CA ALA A 217 13.01 5.98 -11.96
C ALA A 217 12.57 4.87 -10.99
N GLY A 218 13.51 4.04 -10.54
CA GLY A 218 13.28 3.15 -9.41
C GLY A 218 13.13 3.94 -8.12
N GLY A 219 12.42 3.37 -7.12
CA GLY A 219 12.36 3.91 -5.76
C GLY A 219 13.66 3.69 -4.99
N ALA A 220 13.86 4.47 -3.92
CA ALA A 220 14.96 4.34 -3.00
C ALA A 220 14.74 3.21 -1.96
#